data_f8baa4d02f9346f37d1e32c04880ad89
#
_entry.id   f8baa4d02f9346f37d1e32c04880ad89
#
_cell.length_a   1.000
_cell.length_b   1.000
_cell.length_c   1.000
_cell.angle_alpha   90.00
_cell.angle_beta   90.00
_cell.angle_gamma   90.00
#
_symmetry.space_group_name_H-M   'P 1'
#
loop_
_entity.id
_entity.type
_entity.pdbx_description
1 polymer ?
#
loop_
_entity_poly.entity_id
_entity_poly.type
_entity_poly.pdbx_seq_one_letter_code
_entity_poly.pdbx_strand_id
1 'polypeptide(L)'
;QTFDSGLENVFPEEPSEAASRAAQDAAPTTYTEWGGGASNDEDYNLESFVAAETTLGGHLAEQLAVAIADPAQRLIGQYLIDLVDEAGYLPADLASVGEQLGISADTVEKVVATLQTFDPPGVCARSLSECLAIQLREKDRYDPAMRALVEHLEILARRDIAALRRICGVDDEDLTDMIKEIRRLDPKPGLKFASSRTQ
;
A
#
# COMPACT_ATOMS: atom_id res chain seq x y z
N GLN A 1 24.58 -47.13 -37.92
CA GLN A 1 25.34 -45.89 -37.77
C GLN A 1 25.60 -45.72 -36.30
N THR A 2 26.82 -46.04 -35.88
CA THR A 2 27.36 -45.97 -34.54
C THR A 2 27.93 -44.57 -34.34
N PHE A 3 27.43 -43.87 -33.35
CA PHE A 3 28.06 -42.63 -32.85
C PHE A 3 29.09 -43.03 -31.80
N ASP A 4 30.37 -43.00 -32.23
CA ASP A 4 31.51 -43.14 -31.34
C ASP A 4 31.97 -41.73 -30.97
N SER A 5 31.66 -41.28 -29.77
CA SER A 5 32.16 -40.04 -29.18
C SER A 5 33.27 -40.42 -28.18
N GLY A 6 34.50 -40.44 -28.67
CA GLY A 6 35.70 -40.54 -27.82
C GLY A 6 35.79 -39.29 -26.92
N LEU A 7 35.46 -39.43 -25.67
CA LEU A 7 35.80 -38.46 -24.61
C LEU A 7 37.22 -38.80 -24.15
N GLU A 8 38.22 -38.18 -24.81
CA GLU A 8 39.57 -38.17 -24.27
C GLU A 8 39.62 -37.20 -23.07
N ASN A 9 39.74 -37.80 -21.91
CA ASN A 9 39.87 -37.13 -20.64
C ASN A 9 41.30 -36.58 -20.52
N VAL A 10 41.56 -35.37 -20.98
CA VAL A 10 42.85 -34.71 -20.85
C VAL A 10 42.91 -34.07 -19.46
N PHE A 11 43.45 -34.81 -18.49
CA PHE A 11 43.95 -34.22 -17.26
C PHE A 11 45.33 -33.67 -17.54
N PRO A 12 45.65 -32.40 -17.26
CA PRO A 12 47.00 -31.90 -17.32
C PRO A 12 47.84 -32.56 -16.22
N GLU A 13 48.96 -33.17 -16.63
CA GLU A 13 49.93 -33.77 -15.72
C GLU A 13 50.48 -32.70 -14.76
N GLU A 14 50.64 -33.09 -13.50
CA GLU A 14 51.25 -32.24 -12.49
C GLU A 14 52.69 -31.85 -12.85
N PRO A 15 53.10 -30.59 -12.71
CA PRO A 15 54.47 -30.17 -12.97
C PRO A 15 55.43 -30.81 -11.96
N SER A 16 56.50 -31.39 -12.46
CA SER A 16 57.55 -32.04 -11.67
C SER A 16 58.17 -31.07 -10.65
N GLU A 17 58.59 -31.58 -9.49
CA GLU A 17 59.19 -30.82 -8.36
C GLU A 17 60.38 -29.91 -8.74
N ALA A 18 60.96 -30.08 -9.91
CA ALA A 18 62.03 -29.22 -10.39
C ALA A 18 61.57 -27.86 -10.93
N ALA A 19 60.31 -27.74 -11.33
CA ALA A 19 59.79 -26.46 -11.82
C ALA A 19 59.26 -25.56 -10.68
N SER A 20 59.00 -26.10 -9.50
CA SER A 20 58.49 -25.34 -8.36
C SER A 20 59.57 -24.50 -7.62
N ARG A 21 60.87 -24.77 -7.84
CA ARG A 21 61.95 -24.00 -7.18
C ARG A 21 62.34 -22.73 -7.95
N ALA A 22 62.04 -22.63 -9.21
CA ALA A 22 62.40 -21.45 -10.03
C ALA A 22 61.32 -20.34 -10.01
N ALA A 23 60.13 -20.64 -9.48
CA ALA A 23 59.00 -19.71 -9.45
C ALA A 23 58.87 -18.92 -8.13
N GLN A 24 59.76 -19.14 -7.17
CA GLN A 24 59.68 -18.50 -5.84
C GLN A 24 60.37 -17.14 -5.75
N ASP A 25 61.10 -16.70 -6.81
CA ASP A 25 61.91 -15.49 -6.74
C ASP A 25 61.41 -14.32 -7.62
N ALA A 26 60.20 -14.42 -8.19
CA ALA A 26 59.66 -13.37 -9.04
C ALA A 26 58.12 -13.19 -8.93
N ALA A 27 57.59 -13.25 -7.71
CA ALA A 27 56.19 -12.88 -7.51
C ALA A 27 56.11 -11.43 -6.96
N PRO A 28 55.47 -10.48 -7.66
CA PRO A 28 55.19 -9.21 -7.05
C PRO A 28 54.14 -9.42 -5.94
N THR A 29 54.57 -9.06 -4.73
CA THR A 29 53.70 -9.01 -3.52
C THR A 29 52.64 -7.97 -3.67
N THR A 30 51.56 -8.31 -4.39
CA THR A 30 50.29 -7.62 -4.30
C THR A 30 49.17 -8.65 -4.28
N TYR A 31 49.23 -9.57 -3.33
CA TYR A 31 48.03 -10.17 -2.83
C TYR A 31 47.42 -9.15 -1.87
N THR A 32 46.47 -8.41 -2.34
CA THR A 32 45.47 -7.80 -1.47
C THR A 32 44.88 -8.92 -0.65
N GLU A 33 45.21 -8.92 0.64
CA GLU A 33 44.52 -9.73 1.66
C GLU A 33 43.02 -9.51 1.57
N TRP A 34 42.37 -10.44 0.87
CA TRP A 34 40.91 -10.61 1.00
C TRP A 34 40.70 -11.62 2.14
N GLY A 35 41.07 -11.22 3.34
CA GLY A 35 40.92 -12.11 4.48
C GLY A 35 41.58 -11.53 5.71
N GLY A 36 41.00 -10.49 6.26
CA GLY A 36 41.47 -9.88 7.49
C GLY A 36 40.62 -8.71 7.82
N GLY A 37 39.40 -8.96 8.13
CA GLY A 37 38.49 -8.59 9.21
C GLY A 37 38.83 -7.25 9.79
N ALA A 38 38.26 -6.22 9.40
CA ALA A 38 37.49 -5.45 10.32
C ALA A 38 36.11 -6.11 10.32
N SER A 39 35.75 -6.79 11.36
CA SER A 39 34.38 -7.02 11.75
C SER A 39 33.82 -5.62 12.04
N ASN A 40 33.47 -4.89 10.98
CA ASN A 40 32.30 -4.08 11.04
C ASN A 40 31.17 -5.09 11.13
N ASP A 41 30.81 -5.45 12.35
CA ASP A 41 29.47 -5.82 12.71
C ASP A 41 28.56 -4.59 12.41
N GLU A 42 28.54 -4.14 11.19
CA GLU A 42 27.31 -3.69 10.59
C GLU A 42 26.55 -5.00 10.40
N ASP A 43 25.91 -5.42 11.49
CA ASP A 43 24.70 -6.22 11.42
C ASP A 43 23.89 -5.63 10.24
N TYR A 44 24.08 -6.21 9.06
CA TYR A 44 23.08 -6.09 8.00
C TYR A 44 21.86 -6.73 8.62
N ASN A 45 21.14 -5.89 9.37
CA ASN A 45 19.94 -6.26 10.03
C ASN A 45 18.94 -6.58 8.92
N LEU A 46 19.00 -7.83 8.43
CA LEU A 46 18.05 -8.37 7.47
C LEU A 46 16.62 -8.19 8.01
N GLU A 47 16.46 -8.10 9.34
CA GLU A 47 15.19 -7.77 9.98
C GLU A 47 14.77 -6.32 9.69
N SER A 48 15.70 -5.37 9.52
CA SER A 48 15.35 -3.99 9.12
C SER A 48 14.94 -3.90 7.64
N PHE A 49 15.39 -4.83 6.80
CA PHE A 49 14.89 -4.97 5.42
C PHE A 49 13.55 -5.70 5.33
N VAL A 50 13.27 -6.62 6.27
CA VAL A 50 12.00 -7.35 6.34
C VAL A 50 10.89 -6.51 6.99
N ALA A 51 11.26 -5.56 7.83
CA ALA A 51 10.35 -4.58 8.41
C ALA A 51 10.34 -3.26 7.63
N ALA A 52 10.37 -3.29 6.31
CA ALA A 52 9.90 -2.15 5.54
C ALA A 52 8.42 -1.97 5.86
N GLU A 53 8.16 -1.11 6.85
CA GLU A 53 6.82 -0.77 7.30
C GLU A 53 6.01 -0.35 6.08
N THR A 54 5.01 -1.15 5.73
CA THR A 54 4.14 -0.86 4.60
C THR A 54 3.38 0.41 4.94
N THR A 55 3.75 1.53 4.34
CA THR A 55 3.02 2.79 4.50
C THR A 55 1.67 2.68 3.80
N LEU A 56 0.66 3.47 4.24
CA LEU A 56 -0.63 3.52 3.57
C LEU A 56 -0.46 3.80 2.06
N GLY A 57 0.37 4.79 1.70
CA GLY A 57 0.63 5.13 0.30
C GLY A 57 1.27 3.97 -0.48
N GLY A 58 2.23 3.25 0.10
CA GLY A 58 2.83 2.06 -0.51
C GLY A 58 1.80 0.95 -0.76
N HIS A 59 0.97 0.66 0.24
CA HIS A 59 -0.11 -0.33 0.13
C HIS A 59 -1.14 0.02 -0.95
N LEU A 60 -1.54 1.30 -1.04
CA LEU A 60 -2.46 1.76 -2.08
C LEU A 60 -1.81 1.75 -3.48
N ALA A 61 -0.51 2.06 -3.59
CA ALA A 61 0.23 2.04 -4.86
C ALA A 61 0.35 0.61 -5.42
N GLU A 62 0.53 -0.40 -4.56
CA GLU A 62 0.52 -1.82 -4.97
C GLU A 62 -0.84 -2.22 -5.54
N GLN A 63 -1.94 -1.85 -4.89
CA GLN A 63 -3.30 -2.11 -5.38
C GLN A 63 -3.57 -1.36 -6.69
N LEU A 64 -3.12 -0.10 -6.80
CA LEU A 64 -3.25 0.71 -8.02
C LEU A 64 -2.59 0.03 -9.23
N ALA A 65 -1.39 -0.54 -9.04
CA ALA A 65 -0.67 -1.21 -10.11
C ALA A 65 -1.43 -2.40 -10.71
N VAL A 66 -2.24 -3.07 -9.89
CA VAL A 66 -3.07 -4.22 -10.30
C VAL A 66 -4.43 -3.76 -10.86
N ALA A 67 -5.06 -2.75 -10.24
CA ALA A 67 -6.42 -2.33 -10.57
C ALA A 67 -6.51 -1.52 -11.88
N ILE A 68 -5.50 -0.70 -12.20
CA ILE A 68 -5.52 0.20 -13.35
C ILE A 68 -4.41 -0.20 -14.34
N ALA A 69 -4.83 -0.66 -15.52
CA ALA A 69 -3.90 -1.04 -16.59
C ALA A 69 -3.40 0.16 -17.39
N ASP A 70 -4.23 1.21 -17.58
CA ASP A 70 -3.88 2.40 -18.33
C ASP A 70 -2.79 3.24 -17.63
N PRO A 71 -1.63 3.47 -18.26
CA PRO A 71 -0.54 4.23 -17.67
C PRO A 71 -0.91 5.67 -17.29
N ALA A 72 -1.76 6.34 -18.09
CA ALA A 72 -2.19 7.71 -17.84
C ALA A 72 -3.08 7.78 -16.58
N GLN A 73 -4.05 6.87 -16.46
CA GLN A 73 -4.91 6.80 -15.27
C GLN A 73 -4.12 6.36 -14.02
N ARG A 74 -3.10 5.51 -14.18
CA ARG A 74 -2.21 5.10 -13.10
C ARG A 74 -1.40 6.27 -12.55
N LEU A 75 -0.91 7.17 -13.43
CA LEU A 75 -0.22 8.39 -13.02
C LEU A 75 -1.14 9.31 -12.20
N ILE A 76 -2.41 9.47 -12.64
CA ILE A 76 -3.42 10.22 -11.89
C ILE A 76 -3.67 9.57 -10.52
N GLY A 77 -3.82 8.25 -10.50
CA GLY A 77 -4.03 7.49 -9.26
C GLY A 77 -2.87 7.65 -8.29
N GLN A 78 -1.62 7.60 -8.76
CA GLN A 78 -0.44 7.82 -7.93
C GLN A 78 -0.44 9.24 -7.34
N TYR A 79 -0.71 10.25 -8.15
CA TYR A 79 -0.82 11.63 -7.67
C TYR A 79 -1.90 11.80 -6.60
N LEU A 80 -3.06 11.14 -6.79
CA LEU A 80 -4.14 11.17 -5.80
C LEU A 80 -3.75 10.46 -4.50
N ILE A 81 -3.04 9.32 -4.58
CA ILE A 81 -2.53 8.60 -3.40
C ILE A 81 -1.55 9.48 -2.60
N ASP A 82 -0.71 10.26 -3.28
CA ASP A 82 0.23 11.18 -2.62
C ASP A 82 -0.48 12.34 -1.90
N LEU A 83 -1.75 12.63 -2.26
CA LEU A 83 -2.59 13.63 -1.58
C LEU A 83 -3.39 13.05 -0.40
N VAL A 84 -3.41 11.72 -0.23
CA VAL A 84 -4.13 11.08 0.89
C VAL A 84 -3.45 11.43 2.21
N ASP A 85 -4.24 11.85 3.19
CA ASP A 85 -3.74 12.14 4.52
C ASP A 85 -3.49 10.85 5.35
N GLU A 86 -2.90 11.01 6.54
CA GLU A 86 -2.62 9.89 7.46
C GLU A 86 -3.89 9.15 7.92
N ALA A 87 -5.04 9.82 7.91
CA ALA A 87 -6.32 9.21 8.26
C ALA A 87 -6.95 8.44 7.09
N GLY A 88 -6.45 8.62 5.88
CA GLY A 88 -6.92 7.96 4.66
C GLY A 88 -7.90 8.79 3.83
N TYR A 89 -7.96 10.11 4.04
CA TYR A 89 -8.86 11.00 3.30
C TYR A 89 -8.18 11.72 2.16
N LEU A 90 -8.94 11.96 1.08
CA LEU A 90 -8.58 12.85 -0.02
C LEU A 90 -9.05 14.28 0.27
N PRO A 91 -8.38 15.32 -0.30
CA PRO A 91 -8.89 16.68 -0.30
C PRO A 91 -10.29 16.75 -0.91
N ALA A 92 -11.16 17.59 -0.36
CA ALA A 92 -12.53 17.76 -0.86
C ALA A 92 -12.59 18.36 -2.28
N ASP A 93 -11.61 19.22 -2.63
CA ASP A 93 -11.52 19.89 -3.92
C ASP A 93 -10.66 19.09 -4.90
N LEU A 94 -11.28 18.18 -5.62
CA LEU A 94 -10.64 17.43 -6.70
C LEU A 94 -10.71 18.16 -8.06
N ALA A 95 -11.49 19.23 -8.19
CA ALA A 95 -11.55 20.01 -9.41
C ALA A 95 -10.22 20.72 -9.66
N SER A 96 -9.59 21.26 -8.61
CA SER A 96 -8.25 21.86 -8.68
C SER A 96 -7.18 20.85 -9.13
N VAL A 97 -7.32 19.59 -8.78
CA VAL A 97 -6.41 18.52 -9.24
C VAL A 97 -6.55 18.30 -10.74
N GLY A 98 -7.79 18.27 -11.26
CA GLY A 98 -8.04 18.17 -12.70
C GLY A 98 -7.42 19.34 -13.48
N GLU A 99 -7.57 20.57 -12.99
CA GLU A 99 -6.96 21.76 -13.59
C GLU A 99 -5.43 21.72 -13.58
N GLN A 100 -4.81 21.33 -12.47
CA GLN A 100 -3.35 21.22 -12.35
C GLN A 100 -2.75 20.18 -13.30
N LEU A 101 -3.44 19.06 -13.49
CA LEU A 101 -3.00 17.97 -14.37
C LEU A 101 -3.44 18.18 -15.83
N GLY A 102 -4.26 19.18 -16.12
CA GLY A 102 -4.81 19.43 -17.46
C GLY A 102 -5.76 18.35 -17.95
N ILE A 103 -6.47 17.68 -17.04
CA ILE A 103 -7.39 16.57 -17.32
C ILE A 103 -8.82 16.92 -16.91
N SER A 104 -9.81 16.24 -17.51
CA SER A 104 -11.20 16.45 -17.16
C SER A 104 -11.53 15.96 -15.75
N ALA A 105 -12.39 16.67 -15.03
CA ALA A 105 -12.88 16.28 -13.72
C ALA A 105 -13.53 14.87 -13.74
N ASP A 106 -14.21 14.51 -14.82
CA ASP A 106 -14.80 13.18 -15.02
C ASP A 106 -13.75 12.05 -14.99
N THR A 107 -12.56 12.31 -15.55
CA THR A 107 -11.46 11.34 -15.50
C THR A 107 -10.91 11.17 -14.08
N VAL A 108 -10.76 12.28 -13.35
CA VAL A 108 -10.34 12.25 -11.94
C VAL A 108 -11.35 11.46 -11.10
N GLU A 109 -12.65 11.75 -11.23
CA GLU A 109 -13.73 11.07 -10.50
C GLU A 109 -13.75 9.56 -10.77
N LYS A 110 -13.51 9.12 -12.00
CA LYS A 110 -13.41 7.68 -12.32
C LYS A 110 -12.23 6.99 -11.63
N VAL A 111 -11.08 7.67 -11.58
CA VAL A 111 -9.92 7.14 -10.86
C VAL A 111 -10.19 7.09 -9.36
N VAL A 112 -10.78 8.16 -8.79
CA VAL A 112 -11.17 8.17 -7.36
C VAL A 112 -12.14 7.05 -7.05
N ALA A 113 -13.16 6.83 -7.88
CA ALA A 113 -14.09 5.72 -7.69
C ALA A 113 -13.40 4.35 -7.67
N THR A 114 -12.32 4.17 -8.45
CA THR A 114 -11.50 2.97 -8.40
C THR A 114 -10.69 2.91 -7.10
N LEU A 115 -10.04 3.99 -6.68
CA LEU A 115 -9.27 4.06 -5.43
C LEU A 115 -10.13 3.77 -4.20
N GLN A 116 -11.39 4.18 -4.21
CA GLN A 116 -12.35 3.93 -3.12
C GLN A 116 -12.76 2.45 -2.97
N THR A 117 -12.38 1.59 -3.92
CA THR A 117 -12.55 0.12 -3.80
C THR A 117 -11.37 -0.58 -3.14
N PHE A 118 -10.31 0.16 -2.78
CA PHE A 118 -9.08 -0.40 -2.22
C PHE A 118 -9.22 -0.69 -0.72
N ASP A 119 -8.34 -1.58 -0.23
CA ASP A 119 -8.18 -1.86 1.19
C ASP A 119 -7.19 -0.86 1.83
N PRO A 120 -7.53 -0.30 2.99
CA PRO A 120 -8.68 -0.55 3.85
C PRO A 120 -9.95 0.16 3.37
N PRO A 121 -11.14 -0.47 3.63
CA PRO A 121 -12.41 0.08 3.17
C PRO A 121 -12.67 1.47 3.76
N GLY A 122 -13.15 2.38 2.90
CA GLY A 122 -13.38 3.77 3.26
C GLY A 122 -12.18 4.69 3.04
N VAL A 123 -11.04 4.17 2.54
CA VAL A 123 -9.89 4.97 2.11
C VAL A 123 -10.24 5.81 0.87
N CYS A 124 -9.50 6.90 0.65
CA CYS A 124 -9.72 7.86 -0.45
C CYS A 124 -11.12 8.51 -0.46
N ALA A 125 -11.79 8.52 0.68
CA ALA A 125 -13.01 9.30 0.87
C ALA A 125 -12.69 10.79 1.04
N ARG A 126 -13.62 11.66 0.62
CA ARG A 126 -13.52 13.13 0.74
C ARG A 126 -14.15 13.65 2.03
N SER A 127 -14.95 12.82 2.67
CA SER A 127 -15.67 13.17 3.92
C SER A 127 -15.92 11.94 4.77
N LEU A 128 -16.24 12.18 6.06
CA LEU A 128 -16.62 11.11 6.97
C LEU A 128 -17.88 10.37 6.47
N SER A 129 -18.87 11.08 5.95
CA SER A 129 -20.08 10.48 5.39
C SER A 129 -19.75 9.52 4.25
N GLU A 130 -18.85 9.92 3.33
CA GLU A 130 -18.41 9.08 2.22
C GLU A 130 -17.63 7.85 2.71
N CYS A 131 -16.72 8.02 3.66
CA CYS A 131 -15.95 6.93 4.27
C CYS A 131 -16.87 5.86 4.89
N LEU A 132 -17.83 6.29 5.69
CA LEU A 132 -18.80 5.36 6.31
C LEU A 132 -19.72 4.72 5.27
N ALA A 133 -20.14 5.47 4.23
CA ALA A 133 -20.96 4.94 3.15
C ALA A 133 -20.25 3.83 2.35
N ILE A 134 -18.93 3.98 2.09
CA ILE A 134 -18.12 2.95 1.43
C ILE A 134 -18.07 1.68 2.30
N GLN A 135 -17.75 1.80 3.59
CA GLN A 135 -17.71 0.66 4.50
C GLN A 135 -19.07 -0.05 4.66
N LEU A 136 -20.15 0.71 4.66
CA LEU A 136 -21.52 0.15 4.73
C LEU A 136 -21.90 -0.58 3.44
N ARG A 137 -21.47 -0.09 2.26
CA ARG A 137 -21.69 -0.78 0.99
C ARG A 137 -20.95 -2.11 0.94
N GLU A 138 -19.72 -2.15 1.41
CA GLU A 138 -18.94 -3.39 1.48
C GLU A 138 -19.57 -4.44 2.39
N LYS A 139 -20.28 -3.99 3.44
CA LYS A 139 -21.02 -4.87 4.37
C LYS A 139 -22.46 -5.18 3.93
N ASP A 140 -22.88 -4.74 2.75
CA ASP A 140 -24.26 -4.85 2.26
C ASP A 140 -25.29 -4.24 3.23
N ARG A 141 -24.91 -3.17 3.96
CA ARG A 141 -25.74 -2.48 4.96
C ARG A 141 -26.06 -1.02 4.59
N TYR A 142 -25.87 -0.65 3.33
CA TYR A 142 -26.16 0.70 2.84
C TYR A 142 -27.60 0.79 2.29
N ASP A 143 -28.58 0.56 3.16
CA ASP A 143 -30.02 0.72 2.86
C ASP A 143 -30.43 2.22 2.88
N PRO A 144 -31.64 2.58 2.41
CA PRO A 144 -32.11 3.97 2.36
C PRO A 144 -32.14 4.67 3.73
N ALA A 145 -32.44 3.94 4.81
CA ALA A 145 -32.47 4.50 6.16
C ALA A 145 -31.07 4.78 6.67
N MET A 146 -30.13 3.83 6.47
CA MET A 146 -28.72 3.99 6.83
C MET A 146 -28.06 5.11 6.01
N ARG A 147 -28.38 5.22 4.73
CA ARG A 147 -27.96 6.34 3.89
C ARG A 147 -28.40 7.68 4.47
N ALA A 148 -29.68 7.83 4.81
CA ALA A 148 -30.20 9.04 5.40
C ALA A 148 -29.51 9.38 6.73
N LEU A 149 -29.17 8.38 7.55
CA LEU A 149 -28.43 8.57 8.80
C LEU A 149 -27.01 9.09 8.56
N VAL A 150 -26.29 8.51 7.60
CA VAL A 150 -24.91 8.89 7.25
C VAL A 150 -24.85 10.27 6.59
N GLU A 151 -25.87 10.66 5.84
CA GLU A 151 -25.97 12.01 5.25
C GLU A 151 -26.26 13.10 6.32
N HIS A 152 -26.74 12.72 7.52
CA HIS A 152 -27.13 13.65 8.59
C HIS A 152 -26.38 13.40 9.93
N LEU A 153 -25.07 13.09 9.84
CA LEU A 153 -24.24 12.85 11.02
C LEU A 153 -24.16 14.02 12.00
N GLU A 154 -24.35 15.25 11.53
CA GLU A 154 -24.41 16.44 12.38
C GLU A 154 -25.60 16.43 13.32
N ILE A 155 -26.75 15.87 12.91
CA ILE A 155 -27.94 15.71 13.77
C ILE A 155 -27.67 14.63 14.81
N LEU A 156 -26.99 13.54 14.43
CA LEU A 156 -26.54 12.50 15.35
C LEU A 156 -25.58 13.09 16.41
N ALA A 157 -24.64 13.93 16.00
CA ALA A 157 -23.71 14.60 16.91
C ALA A 157 -24.43 15.49 17.93
N ARG A 158 -25.51 16.15 17.52
CA ARG A 158 -26.40 16.94 18.40
C ARG A 158 -27.30 16.10 19.28
N ARG A 159 -27.33 14.78 19.08
CA ARG A 159 -28.20 13.82 19.77
C ARG A 159 -29.72 14.07 19.59
N ASP A 160 -30.09 14.68 18.47
CA ASP A 160 -31.53 14.88 18.14
C ASP A 160 -32.10 13.60 17.52
N ILE A 161 -32.42 12.65 18.40
CA ILE A 161 -32.97 11.34 18.02
C ILE A 161 -34.34 11.47 17.35
N ALA A 162 -35.14 12.46 17.81
CA ALA A 162 -36.48 12.67 17.26
C ALA A 162 -36.43 13.15 15.79
N ALA A 163 -35.49 14.03 15.45
CA ALA A 163 -35.30 14.47 14.08
C ALA A 163 -34.74 13.32 13.21
N LEU A 164 -33.71 12.58 13.69
CA LEU A 164 -33.17 11.43 12.95
C LEU A 164 -34.19 10.38 12.62
N ARG A 165 -35.04 10.02 13.59
CA ARG A 165 -36.12 9.04 13.38
C ARG A 165 -37.06 9.45 12.24
N ARG A 166 -37.40 10.73 12.17
CA ARG A 166 -38.26 11.26 11.08
C ARG A 166 -37.56 11.21 9.73
N ILE A 167 -36.27 11.54 9.70
CA ILE A 167 -35.45 11.57 8.47
C ILE A 167 -35.20 10.16 7.95
N CYS A 168 -34.83 9.23 8.83
CA CYS A 168 -34.56 7.84 8.47
C CYS A 168 -35.82 7.02 8.24
N GLY A 169 -37.00 7.47 8.78
CA GLY A 169 -38.25 6.76 8.64
C GLY A 169 -38.32 5.44 9.40
N VAL A 170 -37.61 5.31 10.52
CA VAL A 170 -37.49 4.10 11.34
C VAL A 170 -37.98 4.33 12.76
N ASP A 171 -38.15 3.27 13.51
CA ASP A 171 -38.54 3.35 14.93
C ASP A 171 -37.28 3.60 15.83
N ASP A 172 -37.50 3.67 17.16
CA ASP A 172 -36.43 3.97 18.11
C ASP A 172 -35.46 2.79 18.31
N GLU A 173 -35.94 1.55 18.15
CA GLU A 173 -35.12 0.33 18.27
C GLU A 173 -34.20 0.20 17.06
N ASP A 174 -34.74 0.27 15.87
CA ASP A 174 -34.02 0.23 14.62
C ASP A 174 -32.94 1.35 14.54
N LEU A 175 -33.32 2.60 14.89
CA LEU A 175 -32.38 3.72 14.90
C LEU A 175 -31.22 3.47 15.89
N THR A 176 -31.52 2.90 17.07
CA THR A 176 -30.50 2.57 18.06
C THR A 176 -29.53 1.54 17.51
N ASP A 177 -30.00 0.53 16.80
CA ASP A 177 -29.14 -0.51 16.20
C ASP A 177 -28.33 0.02 15.04
N MET A 178 -28.90 0.87 14.19
CA MET A 178 -28.16 1.59 13.14
C MET A 178 -27.03 2.46 13.72
N ILE A 179 -27.27 3.17 14.81
CA ILE A 179 -26.24 3.97 15.51
C ILE A 179 -25.14 3.06 16.08
N LYS A 180 -25.48 1.91 16.65
CA LYS A 180 -24.49 0.93 17.14
C LYS A 180 -23.63 0.40 15.99
N GLU A 181 -24.24 0.16 14.83
CA GLU A 181 -23.54 -0.30 13.64
C GLU A 181 -22.54 0.74 13.13
N ILE A 182 -22.94 2.01 12.99
CA ILE A 182 -22.05 3.11 12.60
C ILE A 182 -20.85 3.23 13.57
N ARG A 183 -21.08 3.10 14.87
CA ARG A 183 -20.01 3.16 15.88
C ARG A 183 -18.97 2.03 15.78
N ARG A 184 -19.27 0.95 15.06
CA ARG A 184 -18.36 -0.16 14.81
C ARG A 184 -17.52 0.04 13.54
N LEU A 185 -17.86 1.04 12.75
CA LEU A 185 -17.08 1.40 11.56
C LEU A 185 -15.82 2.17 11.95
N ASP A 186 -14.85 2.16 11.05
CA ASP A 186 -13.59 2.85 11.24
C ASP A 186 -13.64 4.25 10.58
N PRO A 187 -13.67 5.33 11.36
CA PRO A 187 -13.71 6.68 10.80
C PRO A 187 -12.36 7.14 10.23
N LYS A 188 -11.26 6.41 10.48
CA LYS A 188 -9.91 6.78 10.06
C LYS A 188 -9.12 5.54 9.62
N PRO A 189 -9.47 4.94 8.48
CA PRO A 189 -8.92 3.66 8.05
C PRO A 189 -7.40 3.70 7.84
N GLY A 190 -6.83 4.86 7.49
CA GLY A 190 -5.39 5.04 7.28
C GLY A 190 -4.55 4.89 8.54
N LEU A 191 -5.10 5.14 9.73
CA LEU A 191 -4.34 5.06 10.99
C LEU A 191 -3.85 3.65 11.33
N LYS A 192 -4.39 2.60 10.71
CA LYS A 192 -3.85 1.23 10.85
C LYS A 192 -2.40 1.13 10.38
N PHE A 193 -1.99 1.98 9.44
CA PHE A 193 -0.63 2.04 8.91
C PHE A 193 0.27 3.03 9.67
N ALA A 194 -0.31 3.92 10.47
CA ALA A 194 0.44 4.89 11.25
C ALA A 194 0.98 4.32 12.58
N SER A 195 0.39 3.24 13.10
CA SER A 195 0.76 2.65 14.39
C SER A 195 2.11 1.93 14.39
N SER A 196 2.70 1.66 13.23
CA SER A 196 4.03 1.06 13.12
C SER A 196 5.16 2.06 13.40
N ARG A 197 4.90 3.38 13.43
CA ARG A 197 5.91 4.42 13.67
C ARG A 197 6.25 4.70 15.13
N THR A 198 5.59 4.05 16.09
CA THR A 198 5.70 4.39 17.51
C THR A 198 6.11 3.17 18.36
N GLN A 199 7.26 2.57 18.06
CA GLN A 199 7.97 1.70 19.00
C GLN A 199 9.46 1.95 18.93
#